data_f921106321cbd33f6446360f9bb319b6
#
_entry.id   f921106321cbd33f6446360f9bb319b6
#
_cell.length_a   1.000
_cell.length_b   1.000
_cell.length_c   1.000
_cell.angle_alpha   90.00
_cell.angle_beta   90.00
_cell.angle_gamma   90.00
#
_symmetry.space_group_name_H-M   'P 1'
#
loop_
_entity.id
_entity.type
_entity.pdbx_description
1 polymer ?
#
loop_
_entity_poly.entity_id
_entity_poly.type
_entity_poly.pdbx_seq_one_letter_code
_entity_poly.pdbx_strand_id
1 'polypeptide(L)'
;KSRLGVGADTIDTLKDDAAFQVIDEGDLEETDLDQAAGDASIIRFVNQVLSDAIEMRATDIHLEPFENELQIRYRVDGLLLDVPVPNEIKRFQPAIVSRIKILSHLDIAEKRLPQDGRIKLRVKRTEVDVRVSIIPMLHGEAVVMRLLTQDNTVLSLDNLGMADKERSV
;
A
#
# COMPACT_ATOMS: atom_id res chain seq x y z
N LYS A 1 -22.07 -0.42 0.26
CA LYS A 1 -21.75 0.80 0.63
C LYS A 1 -20.32 1.15 0.55
N SER A 2 -20.06 2.15 -0.11
CA SER A 2 -18.71 2.59 -0.33
C SER A 2 -18.14 3.24 0.91
N ARG A 3 -16.93 2.88 1.23
CA ARG A 3 -16.23 3.52 2.25
C ARG A 3 -15.39 4.59 1.74
N LEU A 4 -15.28 4.71 0.45
CA LEU A 4 -14.37 5.65 -0.14
C LEU A 4 -15.09 6.94 -0.43
N GLY A 5 -14.76 7.96 0.15
CA GLY A 5 -15.20 9.22 -0.26
C GLY A 5 -16.52 9.72 0.23
N VAL A 6 -16.96 9.23 1.30
CA VAL A 6 -18.20 9.71 1.81
C VAL A 6 -17.95 10.64 2.97
N GLY A 7 -18.71 11.69 3.04
CA GLY A 7 -18.53 12.71 4.05
C GLY A 7 -18.55 12.20 5.47
N ALA A 8 -19.45 11.27 5.75
CA ALA A 8 -19.53 10.72 7.09
C ALA A 8 -18.29 9.97 7.47
N ASP A 9 -17.62 9.38 6.50
CA ASP A 9 -16.41 8.62 6.74
C ASP A 9 -15.19 9.50 6.92
N THR A 10 -15.30 10.77 6.61
CA THR A 10 -14.15 11.66 6.66
C THR A 10 -13.57 11.76 8.05
N ILE A 11 -14.43 11.84 9.07
CA ILE A 11 -13.97 11.97 10.45
C ILE A 11 -13.27 10.68 10.87
N ASP A 12 -13.84 9.55 10.54
CA ASP A 12 -13.22 8.27 10.85
C ASP A 12 -11.91 8.10 10.12
N THR A 13 -11.87 8.56 8.87
CA THR A 13 -10.65 8.51 8.09
C THR A 13 -9.54 9.32 8.74
N LEU A 14 -9.87 10.48 9.26
CA LEU A 14 -8.88 11.30 9.94
C LEU A 14 -8.33 10.62 11.19
N LYS A 15 -9.19 9.91 11.91
CA LYS A 15 -8.73 9.16 13.06
C LYS A 15 -7.84 8.00 12.66
N ASP A 16 -8.24 7.33 11.58
CA ASP A 16 -7.46 6.22 11.05
C ASP A 16 -6.11 6.71 10.53
N ASP A 17 -6.10 7.88 9.91
CA ASP A 17 -4.85 8.45 9.43
C ASP A 17 -3.88 8.70 10.56
N ALA A 18 -4.39 9.04 11.74
CA ALA A 18 -3.52 9.23 12.89
C ALA A 18 -2.85 7.92 13.31
N ALA A 19 -3.48 6.78 13.01
CA ALA A 19 -2.93 5.48 13.33
C ALA A 19 -2.09 4.90 12.19
N PHE A 20 -2.09 5.55 11.05
CA PHE A 20 -1.35 5.10 9.88
C PHE A 20 -0.21 6.08 9.64
N GLN A 21 1.01 5.59 9.62
CA GLN A 21 2.17 6.44 9.44
C GLN A 21 3.15 5.81 8.48
N VAL A 22 3.71 6.64 7.59
CA VAL A 22 4.84 6.26 6.79
C VAL A 22 6.08 6.66 7.57
N ILE A 23 6.86 5.69 7.96
CA ILE A 23 7.97 5.91 8.89
C ILE A 23 9.09 6.71 8.25
N ASP A 24 9.35 6.46 6.99
CA ASP A 24 10.49 7.06 6.30
C ASP A 24 10.01 7.88 5.13
N GLU A 25 9.36 9.02 5.41
CA GLU A 25 8.88 9.87 4.33
C GLU A 25 10.01 10.67 3.69
N GLY A 26 10.95 11.09 4.50
CA GLY A 26 12.05 11.89 3.98
C GLY A 26 11.59 13.26 3.47
N ASP A 27 12.50 13.96 2.85
CA ASP A 27 12.19 15.25 2.25
C ASP A 27 11.77 15.01 0.81
N LEU A 28 10.52 15.28 0.51
CA LEU A 28 9.98 15.10 -0.83
C LEU A 28 9.90 16.47 -1.49
N GLU A 29 10.57 16.61 -2.61
CA GLU A 29 10.47 17.84 -3.39
C GLU A 29 9.23 17.78 -4.24
N GLU A 30 8.46 18.84 -4.19
CA GLU A 30 7.21 18.90 -4.92
C GLU A 30 7.42 19.23 -6.37
N THR A 31 6.83 18.41 -7.22
CA THR A 31 6.78 18.66 -8.66
C THR A 31 5.33 18.67 -9.07
N ASP A 32 5.06 18.93 -10.34
CA ASP A 32 3.68 18.88 -10.84
C ASP A 32 3.07 17.49 -10.64
N LEU A 33 3.87 16.44 -10.81
CA LEU A 33 3.39 15.09 -10.58
C LEU A 33 3.15 14.85 -9.10
N ASP A 34 4.00 15.43 -8.26
CA ASP A 34 3.83 15.33 -6.82
C ASP A 34 2.55 15.99 -6.36
N GLN A 35 2.19 17.11 -7.01
CA GLN A 35 0.95 17.78 -6.62
C GLN A 35 -0.26 16.92 -6.87
N ALA A 36 -0.30 16.24 -8.02
CA ALA A 36 -1.42 15.33 -8.30
C ALA A 36 -1.41 14.16 -7.33
N ALA A 37 -0.24 13.60 -7.09
CA ALA A 37 -0.12 12.46 -6.17
C ALA A 37 -0.32 12.90 -4.73
N GLY A 38 -0.15 14.20 -4.45
CA GLY A 38 -0.35 14.74 -3.11
C GLY A 38 -1.79 15.17 -2.84
N ASP A 39 -2.69 14.99 -3.80
CA ASP A 39 -4.10 15.27 -3.56
C ASP A 39 -4.60 14.45 -2.38
N ALA A 40 -5.34 15.11 -1.49
CA ALA A 40 -5.78 14.45 -0.27
C ALA A 40 -6.60 13.20 -0.53
N SER A 41 -7.37 13.19 -1.60
CA SER A 41 -8.17 12.02 -1.95
C SER A 41 -7.30 10.84 -2.37
N ILE A 42 -6.25 11.13 -3.12
CA ILE A 42 -5.33 10.08 -3.57
C ILE A 42 -4.55 9.53 -2.38
N ILE A 43 -4.09 10.40 -1.50
CA ILE A 43 -3.36 9.98 -0.32
C ILE A 43 -4.25 9.08 0.54
N ARG A 44 -5.49 9.49 0.78
CA ARG A 44 -6.43 8.68 1.57
C ARG A 44 -6.72 7.35 0.91
N PHE A 45 -6.86 7.35 -0.42
CA PHE A 45 -7.14 6.12 -1.14
C PHE A 45 -5.98 5.12 -0.98
N VAL A 46 -4.75 5.58 -1.19
CA VAL A 46 -3.59 4.71 -1.07
C VAL A 46 -3.45 4.20 0.37
N ASN A 47 -3.63 5.10 1.35
CA ASN A 47 -3.56 4.71 2.75
C ASN A 47 -4.63 3.66 3.08
N GLN A 48 -5.83 3.83 2.53
CA GLN A 48 -6.92 2.90 2.79
C GLN A 48 -6.62 1.53 2.19
N VAL A 49 -6.09 1.51 0.97
CA VAL A 49 -5.73 0.24 0.33
C VAL A 49 -4.70 -0.50 1.16
N LEU A 50 -3.67 0.21 1.61
CA LEU A 50 -2.61 -0.42 2.41
C LEU A 50 -3.15 -0.88 3.77
N SER A 51 -3.93 -0.04 4.41
CA SER A 51 -4.46 -0.35 5.72
C SER A 51 -5.41 -1.55 5.68
N ASP A 52 -6.30 -1.59 4.69
CA ASP A 52 -7.22 -2.70 4.55
C ASP A 52 -6.48 -4.00 4.29
N ALA A 53 -5.47 -3.96 3.44
CA ALA A 53 -4.69 -5.16 3.14
C ALA A 53 -3.99 -5.68 4.39
N ILE A 54 -3.44 -4.77 5.19
CA ILE A 54 -2.76 -5.18 6.42
C ILE A 54 -3.76 -5.79 7.41
N GLU A 55 -4.94 -5.18 7.53
CA GLU A 55 -5.95 -5.71 8.44
C GLU A 55 -6.44 -7.09 8.00
N MET A 56 -6.53 -7.30 6.70
CA MET A 56 -6.94 -8.59 6.17
C MET A 56 -5.81 -9.62 6.18
N ARG A 57 -4.63 -9.21 6.59
CA ARG A 57 -3.43 -10.04 6.60
C ARG A 57 -3.08 -10.52 5.20
N ALA A 58 -3.25 -9.63 4.24
CA ALA A 58 -2.84 -9.92 2.87
C ALA A 58 -1.33 -10.03 2.80
N THR A 59 -0.86 -10.88 1.92
CA THR A 59 0.57 -10.99 1.66
C THR A 59 0.98 -10.10 0.50
N ASP A 60 0.08 -9.81 -0.40
CA ASP A 60 0.39 -9.02 -1.60
C ASP A 60 -0.80 -8.15 -1.97
N ILE A 61 -0.49 -7.01 -2.58
CA ILE A 61 -1.47 -6.13 -3.19
C ILE A 61 -1.09 -6.00 -4.66
N HIS A 62 -2.06 -6.17 -5.55
CA HIS A 62 -1.86 -6.02 -6.98
C HIS A 62 -2.75 -4.91 -7.50
N LEU A 63 -2.13 -3.93 -8.16
CA LEU A 63 -2.86 -2.89 -8.87
C LEU A 63 -2.52 -3.07 -10.34
N GLU A 64 -3.50 -3.46 -11.13
CA GLU A 64 -3.26 -3.80 -12.51
C GLU A 64 -4.13 -2.97 -13.44
N PRO A 65 -3.53 -2.20 -14.36
CA PRO A 65 -4.31 -1.37 -15.26
C PRO A 65 -4.77 -2.16 -16.47
N PHE A 66 -6.04 -2.01 -16.79
CA PHE A 66 -6.61 -2.50 -18.02
C PHE A 66 -7.08 -1.28 -18.82
N GLU A 67 -7.58 -1.54 -20.02
CA GLU A 67 -7.94 -0.43 -20.89
C GLU A 67 -8.93 0.52 -20.24
N ASN A 68 -9.96 -0.02 -19.60
CA ASN A 68 -11.03 0.79 -19.07
C ASN A 68 -11.21 0.65 -17.56
N GLU A 69 -10.31 -0.02 -16.87
CA GLU A 69 -10.46 -0.18 -15.45
C GLU A 69 -9.11 -0.38 -14.78
N LEU A 70 -9.07 -0.08 -13.51
CA LEU A 70 -7.94 -0.41 -12.65
C LEU A 70 -8.42 -1.51 -11.72
N GLN A 71 -7.78 -2.66 -11.78
CA GLN A 71 -8.16 -3.78 -10.95
C GLN A 71 -7.24 -3.84 -9.75
N ILE A 72 -7.82 -3.92 -8.56
CA ILE A 72 -7.07 -4.03 -7.32
C ILE A 72 -7.42 -5.37 -6.69
N ARG A 73 -6.41 -6.13 -6.32
CA ARG A 73 -6.62 -7.42 -5.69
C ARG A 73 -5.66 -7.61 -4.54
N TYR A 74 -6.13 -8.28 -3.50
CA TYR A 74 -5.31 -8.69 -2.37
C TYR A 74 -5.13 -10.18 -2.41
N ARG A 75 -3.93 -10.64 -2.08
CA ARG A 75 -3.71 -12.07 -1.88
C ARG A 75 -3.81 -12.35 -0.40
N VAL A 76 -4.83 -13.14 -0.03
CA VAL A 76 -5.07 -13.51 1.36
C VAL A 76 -5.15 -15.02 1.42
N ASP A 77 -4.29 -15.63 2.24
CA ASP A 77 -4.25 -17.09 2.37
C ASP A 77 -4.06 -17.77 1.01
N GLY A 78 -3.25 -17.19 0.15
CA GLY A 78 -2.96 -17.74 -1.16
C GLY A 78 -3.97 -17.44 -2.25
N LEU A 79 -5.09 -16.83 -1.91
CA LEU A 79 -6.14 -16.53 -2.88
C LEU A 79 -6.16 -15.07 -3.21
N LEU A 80 -6.33 -14.76 -4.49
CA LEU A 80 -6.48 -13.38 -4.93
C LEU A 80 -7.94 -12.96 -4.82
N LEU A 81 -8.19 -11.92 -4.05
CA LEU A 81 -9.52 -11.40 -3.83
C LEU A 81 -9.65 -10.03 -4.48
N ASP A 82 -10.71 -9.84 -5.24
CA ASP A 82 -10.96 -8.55 -5.87
C ASP A 82 -11.40 -7.53 -4.83
N VAL A 83 -10.86 -6.33 -4.95
CA VAL A 83 -11.23 -5.21 -4.11
C VAL A 83 -12.17 -4.33 -4.92
N PRO A 84 -13.43 -4.17 -4.50
CA PRO A 84 -14.34 -3.32 -5.26
C PRO A 84 -13.90 -1.87 -5.19
N VAL A 85 -13.82 -1.22 -6.35
CA VAL A 85 -13.47 0.19 -6.42
C VAL A 85 -14.40 0.87 -7.43
N PRO A 86 -14.61 2.18 -7.28
CA PRO A 86 -15.42 2.90 -8.27
C PRO A 86 -14.76 2.87 -9.64
N ASN A 87 -15.57 2.90 -10.68
CA ASN A 87 -15.03 2.92 -12.04
C ASN A 87 -14.18 4.14 -12.29
N GLU A 88 -14.49 5.25 -11.62
CA GLU A 88 -13.74 6.49 -11.77
C GLU A 88 -12.29 6.35 -11.34
N ILE A 89 -11.97 5.32 -10.57
CA ILE A 89 -10.61 5.19 -10.06
C ILE A 89 -9.59 5.01 -11.19
N LYS A 90 -10.03 4.54 -12.36
CA LYS A 90 -9.16 4.39 -13.51
C LYS A 90 -8.55 5.72 -13.91
N ARG A 91 -9.31 6.80 -13.80
CA ARG A 91 -8.84 8.13 -14.14
C ARG A 91 -7.70 8.58 -13.25
N PHE A 92 -7.67 8.09 -12.03
CA PHE A 92 -6.68 8.50 -11.04
C PHE A 92 -5.50 7.54 -10.96
N GLN A 93 -5.47 6.53 -11.83
CA GLN A 93 -4.39 5.56 -11.79
C GLN A 93 -3.00 6.18 -11.84
N PRO A 94 -2.72 7.14 -12.74
CA PRO A 94 -1.38 7.72 -12.76
C PRO A 94 -1.03 8.40 -11.45
N ALA A 95 -1.99 9.09 -10.83
CA ALA A 95 -1.74 9.75 -9.55
C ALA A 95 -1.51 8.74 -8.44
N ILE A 96 -2.25 7.63 -8.46
CA ILE A 96 -2.09 6.57 -7.47
C ILE A 96 -0.69 5.97 -7.58
N VAL A 97 -0.27 5.66 -8.79
CA VAL A 97 1.06 5.10 -9.02
C VAL A 97 2.14 6.10 -8.59
N SER A 98 1.94 7.37 -8.92
CA SER A 98 2.90 8.41 -8.52
C SER A 98 3.00 8.50 -7.00
N ARG A 99 1.88 8.43 -6.30
CA ARG A 99 1.90 8.47 -4.83
C ARG A 99 2.67 7.28 -4.27
N ILE A 100 2.46 6.10 -4.83
CA ILE A 100 3.19 4.93 -4.39
C ILE A 100 4.68 5.07 -4.67
N LYS A 101 5.04 5.64 -5.82
CA LYS A 101 6.45 5.90 -6.13
C LYS A 101 7.06 6.88 -5.14
N ILE A 102 6.32 7.93 -4.78
CA ILE A 102 6.80 8.88 -3.79
C ILE A 102 7.08 8.17 -2.46
N LEU A 103 6.14 7.37 -2.01
CA LEU A 103 6.28 6.66 -0.73
C LEU A 103 7.46 5.69 -0.74
N SER A 104 7.80 5.14 -1.89
CA SER A 104 8.87 4.16 -2.00
C SER A 104 10.15 4.75 -2.58
N HIS A 105 10.21 6.09 -2.71
CA HIS A 105 11.41 6.81 -3.17
C HIS A 105 11.83 6.41 -4.58
N LEU A 106 10.85 6.23 -5.46
CA LEU A 106 11.11 5.87 -6.84
C LEU A 106 10.97 7.08 -7.75
N ASP A 107 11.46 6.95 -8.98
CA ASP A 107 11.45 8.04 -9.96
C ASP A 107 10.06 8.17 -10.57
N ILE A 108 9.38 9.28 -10.26
CA ILE A 108 8.02 9.51 -10.72
C ILE A 108 7.98 9.69 -12.24
N ALA A 109 9.01 10.29 -12.78
CA ALA A 109 9.04 10.63 -14.21
C ALA A 109 9.31 9.41 -15.09
N GLU A 110 9.94 8.37 -14.56
CA GLU A 110 10.25 7.20 -15.34
C GLU A 110 9.04 6.28 -15.39
N LYS A 111 8.54 6.03 -16.60
CA LYS A 111 7.35 5.18 -16.78
C LYS A 111 7.59 4.02 -17.72
N ARG A 112 8.80 3.90 -18.24
CA ARG A 112 9.12 2.91 -19.26
C ARG A 112 9.89 1.72 -18.71
N LEU A 113 10.49 1.86 -17.55
CA LEU A 113 11.34 0.83 -16.98
C LEU A 113 10.77 0.36 -15.66
N PRO A 114 10.96 -0.92 -15.31
CA PRO A 114 10.56 -1.40 -14.00
C PRO A 114 11.36 -0.72 -12.90
N GLN A 115 10.72 -0.53 -11.76
CA GLN A 115 11.39 0.03 -10.59
C GLN A 115 11.00 -0.76 -9.37
N ASP A 116 11.92 -0.87 -8.43
CA ASP A 116 11.67 -1.54 -7.16
C ASP A 116 12.00 -0.58 -6.03
N GLY A 117 11.17 -0.60 -5.00
CA GLY A 117 11.38 0.25 -3.84
C GLY A 117 10.80 -0.38 -2.60
N ARG A 118 10.82 0.39 -1.52
CA ARG A 118 10.31 -0.08 -0.23
C ARG A 118 9.61 1.04 0.49
N ILE A 119 8.56 0.68 1.21
CA ILE A 119 7.85 1.59 2.10
C ILE A 119 7.87 0.99 3.48
N LYS A 120 8.15 1.80 4.48
CA LYS A 120 8.04 1.37 5.88
C LYS A 120 6.83 2.04 6.48
N LEU A 121 5.93 1.22 6.97
CA LEU A 121 4.67 1.69 7.53
C LEU A 121 4.54 1.28 8.98
N ARG A 122 3.77 2.05 9.71
CA ARG A 122 3.27 1.63 11.02
C ARG A 122 1.77 1.82 11.01
N VAL A 123 1.06 0.72 11.19
CA VAL A 123 -0.39 0.75 11.27
C VAL A 123 -0.76 0.25 12.64
N LYS A 124 -1.33 1.17 13.42
CA LYS A 124 -1.63 0.93 14.83
C LYS A 124 -0.31 0.63 15.55
N ARG A 125 0.00 -0.54 15.91
CA ARG A 125 1.27 -0.82 16.59
C ARG A 125 2.11 -1.82 15.82
N THR A 126 1.72 -2.07 14.58
CA THR A 126 2.39 -3.07 13.77
C THR A 126 3.25 -2.38 12.74
N GLU A 127 4.50 -2.76 12.67
CA GLU A 127 5.39 -2.25 11.62
C GLU A 127 5.36 -3.19 10.44
N VAL A 128 5.25 -2.63 9.26
CA VAL A 128 5.14 -3.40 8.04
C VAL A 128 6.15 -2.86 7.04
N ASP A 129 6.96 -3.75 6.49
CA ASP A 129 7.81 -3.44 5.35
C ASP A 129 7.04 -3.79 4.10
N VAL A 130 6.91 -2.84 3.20
CA VAL A 130 6.22 -3.08 1.93
C VAL A 130 7.26 -3.02 0.83
N ARG A 131 7.40 -4.10 0.12
CA ARG A 131 8.28 -4.13 -1.06
C ARG A 131 7.44 -3.84 -2.28
N VAL A 132 7.86 -2.83 -3.03
CA VAL A 132 7.08 -2.30 -4.14
C VAL A 132 7.80 -2.61 -5.44
N SER A 133 7.07 -3.17 -6.40
CA SER A 133 7.55 -3.36 -7.76
C SER A 133 6.60 -2.64 -8.70
N ILE A 134 7.15 -1.77 -9.53
CA ILE A 134 6.40 -1.06 -10.55
C ILE A 134 6.80 -1.64 -11.89
N ILE A 135 5.81 -2.07 -12.66
CA ILE A 135 6.07 -2.77 -13.92
C ILE A 135 5.28 -2.09 -15.03
N PRO A 136 5.96 -1.58 -16.08
CA PRO A 136 5.23 -1.00 -17.21
C PRO A 136 4.41 -2.06 -17.93
N MET A 137 3.18 -1.70 -18.24
CA MET A 137 2.26 -2.58 -18.92
C MET A 137 1.62 -1.83 -20.07
N LEU A 138 0.80 -2.52 -20.84
CA LEU A 138 0.19 -1.93 -22.03
C LEU A 138 -0.69 -0.72 -21.71
N HIS A 139 -1.46 -0.79 -20.65
CA HIS A 139 -2.41 0.26 -20.31
C HIS A 139 -2.01 1.08 -19.09
N GLY A 140 -0.73 1.09 -18.78
CA GLY A 140 -0.22 1.87 -17.65
C GLY A 140 0.76 1.05 -16.84
N GLU A 141 1.17 1.58 -15.70
CA GLU A 141 2.09 0.88 -14.84
C GLU A 141 1.32 0.05 -13.84
N ALA A 142 1.70 -1.22 -13.71
CA ALA A 142 1.16 -2.09 -12.68
C ALA A 142 2.02 -1.98 -11.44
N VAL A 143 1.41 -2.24 -10.29
CA VAL A 143 2.10 -2.18 -9.00
C VAL A 143 1.84 -3.49 -8.27
N VAL A 144 2.90 -4.08 -7.76
CA VAL A 144 2.81 -5.24 -6.88
C VAL A 144 3.50 -4.86 -5.59
N MET A 145 2.77 -4.99 -4.49
CA MET A 145 3.33 -4.68 -3.18
C MET A 145 3.27 -5.91 -2.31
N ARG A 146 4.41 -6.31 -1.77
CA ARG A 146 4.49 -7.45 -0.86
C ARG A 146 4.59 -6.93 0.56
N LEU A 147 3.70 -7.38 1.41
CA LEU A 147 3.60 -6.91 2.78
C LEU A 147 4.35 -7.87 3.70
N LEU A 148 5.38 -7.36 4.36
CA LEU A 148 6.17 -8.13 5.29
C LEU A 148 5.92 -7.56 6.68
N THR A 149 5.01 -8.18 7.39
CA THR A 149 4.62 -7.70 8.70
C THR A 149 5.62 -8.19 9.74
N GLN A 150 6.11 -7.26 10.54
CA GLN A 150 6.93 -7.61 11.68
C GLN A 150 6.03 -7.63 12.90
N ASP A 151 5.77 -8.81 13.37
CA ASP A 151 4.87 -8.99 14.49
C ASP A 151 5.69 -9.20 15.74
N ASN A 152 5.62 -8.25 16.63
CA ASN A 152 6.34 -8.34 17.89
C ASN A 152 5.90 -9.53 18.71
N THR A 153 4.65 -9.93 18.56
CA THR A 153 4.14 -11.10 19.24
C THR A 153 4.89 -12.35 18.80
N VAL A 154 5.15 -12.45 17.51
CA VAL A 154 5.89 -13.57 16.98
C VAL A 154 7.30 -13.59 17.55
N LEU A 155 7.93 -12.43 17.59
CA LEU A 155 9.26 -12.34 18.16
C LEU A 155 9.27 -12.75 19.62
N SER A 156 8.25 -12.35 20.35
CA SER A 156 8.15 -12.73 21.75
C SER A 156 8.02 -14.24 21.90
N LEU A 157 7.22 -14.85 21.07
CA LEU A 157 7.07 -16.27 21.11
C LEU A 157 8.36 -16.98 20.76
N ASP A 158 9.05 -16.50 19.79
CA ASP A 158 10.34 -17.05 19.44
C ASP A 158 11.31 -16.97 20.59
N ASN A 159 11.31 -15.85 21.27
CA ASN A 159 12.18 -15.68 22.41
C ASN A 159 11.85 -16.62 23.52
N LEU A 160 10.59 -16.96 23.64
CA LEU A 160 10.20 -17.87 24.66
C LEU A 160 10.46 -19.30 24.26
N GLY A 161 10.07 -19.57 23.21
CA GLY A 161 10.07 -20.78 22.89
C GLY A 161 11.00 -21.40 22.36
N MET A 162 11.13 -21.06 21.92
CA MET A 162 11.72 -21.76 21.36
C MET A 162 12.77 -21.92 21.79
N ALA A 163 12.82 -21.17 22.24
CA ALA A 163 13.94 -21.29 22.69
C ALA A 163 14.16 -22.51 23.29
N ASP A 164 13.68 -22.71 23.59
CA ASP A 164 13.83 -23.64 23.95
C ASP A 164 13.60 -24.72 23.74
N LYS A 165 13.23 -24.86 23.66
CA LYS A 165 13.09 -25.84 23.52
C LYS A 165 13.08 -26.30 22.74
N GLU A 166 12.68 -26.00 22.51
CA GLU A 166 12.57 -26.40 21.76
C GLU A 166 13.03 -26.34 20.93
N ARG A 167 13.05 -25.73 20.85
CA ARG A 167 13.68 -25.65 20.05
C ARG A 167 14.67 -26.27 20.19
N SER A 168 14.81 -26.44 20.99
CA SER A 168 15.72 -27.06 21.22
C SER A 168 15.61 -28.31 21.04
N VAL A 169 15.17 -28.53 20.86
CA VAL A 169 15.14 -29.55 20.62
C VAL A 169 15.46 -29.90 20.21
#